data_cb0bcf5c9eece6eeb6919a56d6306a53
#
_entry.id   cb0bcf5c9eece6eeb6919a56d6306a53
#
_cell.length_a   1.000
_cell.length_b   1.000
_cell.length_c   1.000
_cell.angle_alpha   90.00
_cell.angle_beta   90.00
_cell.angle_gamma   90.00
#
_symmetry.space_group_name_H-M   'P 1'
#
loop_
_entity.id
_entity.type
_entity.pdbx_description
1 polymer ?
#
loop_
_entity_poly.entity_id
_entity_poly.type
_entity_poly.pdbx_seq_one_letter_code
_entity_poly.pdbx_strand_id
1 'polypeptide(L)' 'MPLTSKELIKKLKKHGFEIVSQNGSYVKLYNRKTNKTLIVPYYSKDLKKGLEHAILKQAGLEE' A
#
# COMPACT_ATOMS: atom_id res chain seq x y z
N MET A 1 -0.24 7.45 14.45
CA MET A 1 -0.70 6.08 14.68
C MET A 1 -0.41 5.21 13.47
N PRO A 2 0.03 3.97 13.66
CA PRO A 2 0.26 3.09 12.52
C PRO A 2 -1.05 2.73 11.82
N LEU A 3 -0.97 2.58 10.51
CA LEU A 3 -2.14 2.21 9.72
C LEU A 3 -2.26 0.69 9.67
N THR A 4 -3.51 0.21 9.57
CA THR A 4 -3.73 -1.19 9.22
C THR A 4 -3.51 -1.37 7.72
N SER A 5 -3.35 -2.61 7.27
CA SER A 5 -3.23 -2.88 5.83
C SER A 5 -4.40 -2.31 5.06
N LYS A 6 -5.60 -2.48 5.58
CA LYS A 6 -6.82 -1.99 4.94
C LYS A 6 -6.81 -0.48 4.80
N GLU A 7 -6.41 0.22 5.85
CA GLU A 7 -6.33 1.68 5.83
C GLU A 7 -5.27 2.17 4.86
N LEU A 8 -4.12 1.51 4.82
CA LEU A 8 -3.05 1.87 3.89
C LEU A 8 -3.50 1.68 2.44
N ILE A 9 -4.15 0.56 2.14
CA ILE A 9 -4.66 0.30 0.80
C ILE A 9 -5.67 1.38 0.40
N LYS A 10 -6.56 1.75 1.32
CA LYS A 10 -7.55 2.79 1.06
C LYS A 10 -6.87 4.12 0.74
N LYS A 11 -5.83 4.47 1.48
CA LYS A 11 -5.06 5.69 1.25
C LYS A 11 -4.39 5.65 -0.12
N LEU A 12 -3.80 4.52 -0.49
CA LEU A 12 -3.16 4.36 -1.79
C LEU A 12 -4.16 4.49 -2.93
N LYS A 13 -5.36 3.95 -2.78
CA LYS A 13 -6.41 4.09 -3.79
C LYS A 13 -6.78 5.55 -4.03
N LYS A 14 -6.79 6.36 -2.99
CA LYS A 14 -7.08 7.79 -3.13
C LYS A 14 -6.02 8.51 -3.96
N HIS A 15 -4.83 7.95 -4.03
CA HIS A 15 -3.72 8.54 -4.79
C HIS A 15 -3.51 7.89 -6.15
N GLY A 16 -4.50 7.16 -6.63
CA GLY A 16 -4.47 6.62 -7.99
C GLY A 16 -4.04 5.17 -8.11
N PHE A 17 -3.79 4.50 -6.99
CA PHE A 17 -3.45 3.08 -7.01
C PHE A 17 -4.69 2.22 -7.10
N GLU A 18 -4.59 1.12 -7.83
CA GLU A 18 -5.68 0.15 -7.99
C GLU A 18 -5.19 -1.23 -7.60
N ILE A 19 -6.08 -2.02 -6.99
CA ILE A 19 -5.76 -3.41 -6.72
C ILE A 19 -5.84 -4.17 -8.05
N VAL A 20 -4.71 -4.74 -8.46
CA VAL A 20 -4.65 -5.50 -9.71
C VAL A 20 -4.54 -7.00 -9.47
N SER A 21 -4.17 -7.38 -8.26
CA SER A 21 -4.06 -8.79 -7.90
C SER A 21 -4.04 -8.93 -6.40
N GLN A 22 -4.52 -10.07 -5.93
CA GLN A 22 -4.42 -10.44 -4.53
C GLN A 22 -4.02 -11.89 -4.47
N ASN A 23 -2.91 -12.17 -3.82
CA ASN A 23 -2.37 -13.51 -3.76
C ASN A 23 -2.01 -13.85 -2.31
N GLY A 24 -2.82 -14.71 -1.69
CA GLY A 24 -2.63 -15.06 -0.28
C GLY A 24 -2.70 -13.83 0.61
N SER A 25 -1.64 -13.57 1.35
CA SER A 25 -1.57 -12.46 2.29
C SER A 25 -1.08 -11.16 1.65
N TYR A 26 -0.89 -11.13 0.33
CA TYR A 26 -0.36 -9.95 -0.34
C TYR A 26 -1.37 -9.36 -1.30
N VAL A 27 -1.42 -8.03 -1.34
CA VAL A 27 -2.25 -7.29 -2.27
C VAL A 27 -1.35 -6.48 -3.17
N LYS A 28 -1.49 -6.66 -4.47
CA LYS A 28 -0.69 -5.94 -5.46
C LYS A 28 -1.48 -4.76 -5.98
N LEU A 29 -0.86 -3.60 -5.91
CA LEU A 29 -1.47 -2.34 -6.36
C LEU A 29 -0.63 -1.73 -7.47
N TYR A 30 -1.30 -1.07 -8.41
CA TYR A 30 -0.64 -0.46 -9.54
C TYR A 30 -1.19 0.95 -9.77
N ASN A 31 -0.32 1.89 -10.05
CA ASN A 31 -0.69 3.26 -10.37
C ASN A 31 -0.36 3.54 -11.84
N ARG A 32 -1.40 3.76 -12.62
CA ARG A 32 -1.25 4.00 -14.05
C ARG A 32 -0.55 5.34 -14.36
N LYS A 33 -0.75 6.32 -13.49
CA LYS A 33 -0.20 7.66 -13.72
C LYS A 33 1.31 7.68 -13.55
N THR A 34 1.82 6.91 -12.60
CA THR A 34 3.25 6.91 -12.29
C THR A 34 3.95 5.62 -12.70
N ASN A 35 3.19 4.63 -13.19
CA ASN A 35 3.69 3.30 -13.52
C ASN A 35 4.37 2.62 -12.34
N LYS A 36 3.92 2.91 -11.14
CA LYS A 36 4.47 2.28 -9.93
C LYS A 36 3.63 1.10 -9.50
N THR A 37 4.31 0.06 -9.06
CA THR A 37 3.66 -1.14 -8.54
C THR A 37 4.08 -1.31 -7.08
N LEU A 38 3.11 -1.62 -6.23
CA LEU A 38 3.36 -1.84 -4.81
C LEU A 38 2.77 -3.17 -4.40
N ILE A 39 3.42 -3.80 -3.42
CA ILE A 39 2.88 -5.00 -2.79
C ILE A 39 2.71 -4.67 -1.31
N VAL A 40 1.47 -4.80 -0.83
CA VAL A 40 1.12 -4.52 0.56
C VAL A 40 0.76 -5.84 1.23
N PRO A 41 1.48 -6.24 2.27
CA PRO A 41 1.07 -7.43 3.02
C PRO A 41 -0.23 -7.13 3.78
N TYR A 42 -1.19 -8.03 3.65
CA TYR A 42 -2.50 -7.85 4.26
C TYR A 42 -2.55 -8.62 5.58
N TYR A 43 -2.43 -7.89 6.67
CA TYR A 43 -2.47 -8.45 8.01
C TYR A 43 -3.73 -7.97 8.72
N SER A 44 -4.18 -8.77 9.71
CA SER A 44 -5.29 -8.37 10.56
C SER A 44 -4.85 -7.36 11.63
N LYS A 45 -3.55 -7.18 11.80
CA LYS A 45 -2.97 -6.26 12.78
C LYS A 45 -2.42 -5.01 12.10
N ASP A 46 -2.11 -4.00 12.89
CA ASP A 46 -1.47 -2.80 12.38
C ASP A 46 -0.13 -3.12 11.73
N LEU A 47 0.19 -2.40 10.67
CA LEU A 47 1.49 -2.53 10.02
C LEU A 47 2.57 -1.94 10.91
N LYS A 48 3.76 -2.53 10.82
CA LYS A 48 4.92 -1.94 11.49
C LYS A 48 5.23 -0.60 10.86
N LYS A 49 5.60 0.36 11.69
CA LYS A 49 5.87 1.72 11.24
C LYS A 49 6.91 1.77 10.12
N GLY A 50 7.97 1.00 10.23
CA GLY A 50 8.98 0.96 9.18
C GLY A 50 8.45 0.46 7.85
N LEU A 51 7.60 -0.55 7.88
CA LEU A 51 6.98 -1.09 6.67
C LEU A 51 6.03 -0.09 6.04
N GLU A 52 5.22 0.57 6.86
CA GLU A 52 4.30 1.61 6.40
C GLU A 52 5.08 2.73 5.69
N HIS A 53 6.15 3.21 6.30
CA HIS A 53 7.00 4.23 5.72
C HIS A 53 7.60 3.79 4.40
N ALA A 54 8.10 2.56 4.33
CA ALA A 54 8.70 2.04 3.12
C ALA A 54 7.70 2.00 1.97
N ILE A 55 6.48 1.55 2.25
CA ILE A 55 5.44 1.48 1.23
C ILE A 55 5.05 2.87 0.76
N LEU A 56 4.84 3.80 1.68
CA LEU A 56 4.49 5.18 1.32
C LEU A 56 5.59 5.86 0.54
N LYS A 57 6.84 5.59 0.89
CA LYS A 57 7.98 6.15 0.17
C LYS A 57 8.03 5.62 -1.26
N GLN A 58 7.82 4.32 -1.45
CA GLN A 58 7.78 3.73 -2.78
C GLN A 58 6.63 4.29 -3.61
N ALA A 59 5.53 4.61 -2.95
CA ALA A 59 4.38 5.20 -3.63
C ALA A 59 4.57 6.68 -3.96
N GLY A 60 5.62 7.30 -3.43
CA GLY A 60 5.86 8.72 -3.62
C GLY A 60 4.96 9.61 -2.77
N LEU A 61 4.36 9.06 -1.73
CA LEU A 61 3.42 9.79 -0.88
C LEU A 61 4.06 10.29 0.41
N GLU A 62 5.23 9.83 0.73
CA GLU A 62 5.93 10.26 1.92
C GLU A 62 6.87 11.39 1.58
N GLU A 63 6.82 12.43 2.37
CA GLU A 63 7.67 13.60 2.22
C GLU A 63 9.00 13.44 2.92
#